data_8682c22f6db7e2fba57a4ed9b7c0036b
#
_entry.id   8682c22f6db7e2fba57a4ed9b7c0036b
#
_cell.length_a   1.000
_cell.length_b   1.000
_cell.length_c   1.000
_cell.angle_alpha   90.00
_cell.angle_beta   90.00
_cell.angle_gamma   90.00
#
_symmetry.space_group_name_H-M   'P 1'
#
loop_
_entity.id
_entity.type
_entity.pdbx_description
1 polymer ?
#
loop_
_entity_poly.entity_id
_entity_poly.type
_entity_poly.pdbx_seq_one_letter_code
_entity_poly.pdbx_strand_id
1 'polypeptide(L)'
;MEQMKVGIIGAGRIAANMAKTLDGMDDAAAYAIAARNLDRAQKFAKEWGFEKAYGSYEELVNDPEVELIYIATPHPFHIEHAKLCINHGKPVLCEKPFTVNAVGAKEVFALAKEKEVFITEAIWTRYLPSRKIIDDIIASGEIGEIKGISANLGYDMHTKERLIDPKLAGGALLDVGIYPLNFASMVLGDDVEETLSSCVKFDSGVDAQNSIILKYKNGSMASIQSSALTGTEQYGMIYGTKGYLIAENINDITAVKVYTPDREFVREITMPEQITGFEYEVRASMKAIREGKLECMEMPHEESIGIMEQMDGLRKDWGIEYPFEKGNRPC
;
A
#
# COMPACT_ATOMS: atom_id res chain seq x y z
N MET A 1 -7.42 -27.81 -3.90
CA MET A 1 -6.17 -27.32 -4.55
C MET A 1 -5.11 -27.27 -3.47
N GLU A 2 -3.85 -27.47 -3.80
CA GLU A 2 -2.77 -27.33 -2.84
C GLU A 2 -2.67 -25.86 -2.41
N GLN A 3 -2.52 -25.61 -1.11
CA GLN A 3 -2.37 -24.25 -0.58
C GLN A 3 -1.04 -23.66 -1.02
N MET A 4 -1.03 -22.38 -1.43
CA MET A 4 0.22 -21.66 -1.72
C MET A 4 1.01 -21.44 -0.44
N LYS A 5 2.27 -21.84 -0.42
CA LYS A 5 3.17 -21.71 0.73
C LYS A 5 3.76 -20.29 0.79
N VAL A 6 3.30 -19.49 1.74
CA VAL A 6 3.73 -18.09 1.91
C VAL A 6 4.84 -18.02 2.95
N GLY A 7 5.95 -17.40 2.56
CA GLY A 7 7.04 -16.99 3.45
C GLY A 7 6.93 -15.52 3.82
N ILE A 8 7.31 -15.14 5.04
CA ILE A 8 7.30 -13.73 5.48
C ILE A 8 8.71 -13.29 5.87
N ILE A 9 9.17 -12.16 5.34
CA ILE A 9 10.39 -11.47 5.76
C ILE A 9 10.04 -10.37 6.75
N GLY A 10 10.51 -10.51 8.01
CA GLY A 10 10.21 -9.57 9.10
C GLY A 10 9.10 -10.07 10.04
N ALA A 11 9.40 -10.13 11.34
CA ALA A 11 8.49 -10.61 12.39
C ALA A 11 7.92 -9.43 13.21
N GLY A 12 7.26 -8.48 12.52
CA GLY A 12 6.66 -7.28 13.10
C GLY A 12 5.14 -7.34 13.20
N ARG A 13 4.52 -6.19 13.54
CA ARG A 13 3.05 -6.07 13.69
C ARG A 13 2.33 -6.39 12.37
N ILE A 14 2.82 -5.88 11.23
CA ILE A 14 2.15 -6.11 9.95
C ILE A 14 2.30 -7.59 9.51
N ALA A 15 3.42 -8.23 9.82
CA ALA A 15 3.59 -9.67 9.64
C ALA A 15 2.57 -10.49 10.46
N ALA A 16 2.22 -10.03 11.68
CA ALA A 16 1.18 -10.67 12.49
C ALA A 16 -0.22 -10.53 11.86
N ASN A 17 -0.52 -9.38 11.24
CA ASN A 17 -1.77 -9.22 10.49
C ASN A 17 -1.82 -10.18 9.29
N MET A 18 -0.74 -10.28 8.51
CA MET A 18 -0.67 -11.24 7.40
C MET A 18 -0.75 -12.70 7.89
N ALA A 19 -0.11 -13.03 9.01
CA ALA A 19 -0.21 -14.36 9.59
C ALA A 19 -1.66 -14.72 9.98
N LYS A 20 -2.39 -13.76 10.59
CA LYS A 20 -3.82 -13.92 10.88
C LYS A 20 -4.66 -14.09 9.61
N THR A 21 -4.30 -13.38 8.54
CA THR A 21 -4.96 -13.52 7.23
C THR A 21 -4.79 -14.94 6.70
N LEU A 22 -3.54 -15.41 6.67
CA LEU A 22 -3.19 -16.74 6.14
C LEU A 22 -3.84 -17.86 6.96
N ASP A 23 -3.96 -17.71 8.29
CA ASP A 23 -4.66 -18.66 9.15
C ASP A 23 -6.15 -18.78 8.79
N GLY A 24 -6.77 -17.70 8.34
CA GLY A 24 -8.17 -17.69 7.87
C GLY A 24 -8.37 -18.13 6.41
N MET A 25 -7.30 -18.33 5.63
CA MET A 25 -7.38 -18.71 4.22
C MET A 25 -7.34 -20.24 4.05
N ASP A 26 -8.14 -20.74 3.10
CA ASP A 26 -8.16 -22.15 2.72
C ASP A 26 -7.27 -22.46 1.50
N ASP A 27 -6.79 -21.42 0.80
CA ASP A 27 -6.03 -21.48 -0.46
C ASP A 27 -4.57 -21.03 -0.34
N ALA A 28 -4.15 -20.48 0.82
CA ALA A 28 -2.78 -20.12 1.15
C ALA A 28 -2.42 -20.54 2.59
N ALA A 29 -1.14 -20.77 2.86
CA ALA A 29 -0.66 -21.23 4.17
C ALA A 29 0.50 -20.38 4.69
N ALA A 30 0.51 -20.09 6.00
CA ALA A 30 1.63 -19.53 6.73
C ALA A 30 2.76 -20.56 6.85
N TYR A 31 3.67 -20.60 5.87
CA TYR A 31 4.65 -21.67 5.76
C TYR A 31 5.96 -21.34 6.47
N ALA A 32 6.56 -20.21 6.17
CA ALA A 32 7.87 -19.86 6.72
C ALA A 32 7.95 -18.40 7.18
N ILE A 33 8.67 -18.15 8.27
CA ILE A 33 8.97 -16.81 8.77
C ILE A 33 10.47 -16.62 8.92
N ALA A 34 11.00 -15.48 8.49
CA ALA A 34 12.38 -15.11 8.71
C ALA A 34 12.52 -13.80 9.48
N ALA A 35 13.47 -13.76 10.40
CA ALA A 35 13.89 -12.55 11.11
C ALA A 35 15.42 -12.55 11.27
N ARG A 36 16.01 -11.37 11.51
CA ARG A 36 17.45 -11.21 11.79
C ARG A 36 17.93 -11.92 13.09
N ASN A 37 17.01 -12.48 13.82
CA ASN A 37 17.26 -13.25 15.04
C ASN A 37 16.38 -14.49 15.02
N LEU A 38 16.98 -15.66 15.10
CA LEU A 38 16.30 -16.96 15.01
C LEU A 38 15.28 -17.15 16.16
N ASP A 39 15.62 -16.76 17.39
CA ASP A 39 14.71 -16.89 18.52
C ASP A 39 13.42 -16.09 18.31
N ARG A 40 13.56 -14.90 17.70
CA ARG A 40 12.40 -14.08 17.32
C ARG A 40 11.55 -14.74 16.24
N ALA A 41 12.18 -15.31 15.23
CA ALA A 41 11.47 -16.06 14.19
C ALA A 41 10.76 -17.29 14.75
N GLN A 42 11.42 -18.08 15.61
CA GLN A 42 10.85 -19.26 16.27
C GLN A 42 9.68 -18.90 17.18
N LYS A 43 9.82 -17.82 17.97
CA LYS A 43 8.71 -17.32 18.81
C LYS A 43 7.51 -16.95 17.98
N PHE A 44 7.72 -16.20 16.89
CA PHE A 44 6.67 -15.78 15.97
C PHE A 44 6.03 -17.00 15.28
N ALA A 45 6.84 -17.94 14.79
CA ALA A 45 6.35 -19.17 14.17
C ALA A 45 5.45 -19.99 15.12
N LYS A 46 5.85 -20.13 16.37
CA LYS A 46 5.07 -20.84 17.39
C LYS A 46 3.76 -20.12 17.71
N GLU A 47 3.77 -18.78 17.74
CA GLU A 47 2.58 -17.96 18.05
C GLU A 47 1.54 -18.02 16.93
N TRP A 48 2.00 -18.02 15.67
CA TRP A 48 1.16 -17.88 14.47
C TRP A 48 1.06 -19.15 13.62
N GLY A 49 1.60 -20.29 14.08
CA GLY A 49 1.44 -21.57 13.39
C GLY A 49 2.28 -21.76 12.14
N PHE A 50 3.40 -21.04 11.98
CA PHE A 50 4.31 -21.28 10.84
C PHE A 50 5.04 -22.60 10.98
N GLU A 51 5.18 -23.33 9.87
CA GLU A 51 5.87 -24.60 9.81
C GLU A 51 7.39 -24.47 10.01
N LYS A 52 7.98 -23.38 9.45
CA LYS A 52 9.43 -23.10 9.48
C LYS A 52 9.76 -21.72 10.01
N ALA A 53 10.92 -21.62 10.67
CA ALA A 53 11.48 -20.37 11.16
C ALA A 53 12.97 -20.27 10.81
N TYR A 54 13.38 -19.14 10.24
CA TYR A 54 14.74 -18.88 9.77
C TYR A 54 15.37 -17.68 10.50
N GLY A 55 16.67 -17.78 10.77
CA GLY A 55 17.47 -16.75 11.44
C GLY A 55 18.03 -15.71 10.48
N SER A 56 17.93 -15.94 9.18
CA SER A 56 18.30 -15.01 8.11
C SER A 56 17.29 -15.00 6.99
N TYR A 57 17.29 -13.93 6.20
CA TYR A 57 16.42 -13.83 5.01
C TYR A 57 16.92 -14.70 3.86
N GLU A 58 18.24 -14.91 3.79
CA GLU A 58 18.91 -15.80 2.85
C GLU A 58 18.47 -17.25 3.01
N GLU A 59 18.28 -17.73 4.25
CA GLU A 59 17.76 -19.08 4.49
C GLU A 59 16.34 -19.24 3.94
N LEU A 60 15.48 -18.23 4.14
CA LEU A 60 14.09 -18.26 3.66
C LEU A 60 14.02 -18.25 2.13
N VAL A 61 14.77 -17.37 1.45
CA VAL A 61 14.73 -17.29 -0.02
C VAL A 61 15.32 -18.53 -0.70
N ASN A 62 16.17 -19.30 0.00
CA ASN A 62 16.72 -20.55 -0.48
C ASN A 62 15.81 -21.77 -0.21
N ASP A 63 14.71 -21.63 0.54
CA ASP A 63 13.76 -22.71 0.73
C ASP A 63 12.95 -22.93 -0.57
N PRO A 64 13.08 -24.11 -1.23
CA PRO A 64 12.39 -24.39 -2.50
C PRO A 64 10.88 -24.44 -2.35
N GLU A 65 10.36 -24.71 -1.16
CA GLU A 65 8.93 -24.86 -0.89
C GLU A 65 8.21 -23.50 -0.74
N VAL A 66 8.94 -22.38 -0.57
CA VAL A 66 8.35 -21.05 -0.48
C VAL A 66 7.99 -20.57 -1.89
N GLU A 67 6.69 -20.33 -2.12
CA GLU A 67 6.12 -19.97 -3.42
C GLU A 67 5.83 -18.47 -3.58
N LEU A 68 5.55 -17.77 -2.48
CA LEU A 68 5.35 -16.32 -2.42
C LEU A 68 6.01 -15.77 -1.17
N ILE A 69 6.73 -14.65 -1.27
CA ILE A 69 7.31 -13.97 -0.11
C ILE A 69 6.60 -12.63 0.12
N TYR A 70 6.08 -12.48 1.36
CA TYR A 70 5.56 -11.21 1.84
C TYR A 70 6.65 -10.44 2.57
N ILE A 71 7.00 -9.24 2.10
CA ILE A 71 8.01 -8.37 2.74
C ILE A 71 7.32 -7.44 3.72
N ALA A 72 7.59 -7.63 5.01
CA ALA A 72 6.97 -6.95 6.16
C ALA A 72 8.00 -6.19 7.02
N THR A 73 9.08 -5.74 6.41
CA THR A 73 10.16 -4.99 7.07
C THR A 73 9.89 -3.48 7.03
N PRO A 74 10.64 -2.64 7.77
CA PRO A 74 10.53 -1.19 7.64
C PRO A 74 10.91 -0.68 6.25
N HIS A 75 10.29 0.42 5.82
CA HIS A 75 10.35 0.99 4.48
C HIS A 75 11.76 1.07 3.85
N PRO A 76 12.83 1.52 4.56
CA PRO A 76 14.15 1.65 3.95
C PRO A 76 14.77 0.33 3.47
N PHE A 77 14.28 -0.80 3.97
CA PHE A 77 14.81 -2.13 3.66
C PHE A 77 14.05 -2.86 2.55
N HIS A 78 12.93 -2.31 2.06
CA HIS A 78 12.12 -2.97 1.03
C HIS A 78 12.93 -3.24 -0.24
N ILE A 79 13.72 -2.26 -0.71
CA ILE A 79 14.54 -2.39 -1.92
C ILE A 79 15.51 -3.56 -1.80
N GLU A 80 16.25 -3.64 -0.69
CA GLU A 80 17.25 -4.69 -0.46
C GLU A 80 16.60 -6.08 -0.40
N HIS A 81 15.52 -6.21 0.37
CA HIS A 81 14.83 -7.48 0.52
C HIS A 81 14.09 -7.92 -0.76
N ALA A 82 13.50 -6.98 -1.51
CA ALA A 82 12.91 -7.28 -2.80
C ALA A 82 13.96 -7.78 -3.80
N LYS A 83 15.11 -7.10 -3.90
CA LYS A 83 16.24 -7.55 -4.76
C LYS A 83 16.76 -8.92 -4.33
N LEU A 84 16.86 -9.19 -3.02
CA LEU A 84 17.23 -10.51 -2.51
C LEU A 84 16.27 -11.60 -3.01
N CYS A 85 14.97 -11.40 -2.84
CA CYS A 85 13.94 -12.35 -3.30
C CYS A 85 13.99 -12.57 -4.82
N ILE A 86 14.03 -11.48 -5.59
CA ILE A 86 14.07 -11.53 -7.06
C ILE A 86 15.30 -12.28 -7.57
N ASN A 87 16.49 -12.04 -6.99
CA ASN A 87 17.72 -12.73 -7.37
C ASN A 87 17.70 -14.24 -7.08
N HIS A 88 16.81 -14.71 -6.19
CA HIS A 88 16.56 -16.11 -5.90
C HIS A 88 15.32 -16.67 -6.63
N GLY A 89 14.75 -15.91 -7.56
CA GLY A 89 13.57 -16.33 -8.32
C GLY A 89 12.27 -16.44 -7.51
N LYS A 90 12.21 -15.78 -6.35
CA LYS A 90 11.04 -15.84 -5.46
C LYS A 90 10.04 -14.73 -5.77
N PRO A 91 8.78 -15.06 -6.06
CA PRO A 91 7.68 -14.09 -6.18
C PRO A 91 7.50 -13.25 -4.92
N VAL A 92 7.14 -11.97 -5.08
CA VAL A 92 7.11 -11.00 -3.98
C VAL A 92 5.80 -10.23 -3.92
N LEU A 93 5.23 -10.15 -2.71
CA LEU A 93 4.23 -9.17 -2.29
C LEU A 93 4.91 -8.24 -1.26
N CYS A 94 5.18 -6.98 -1.63
CA CYS A 94 5.96 -6.05 -0.81
C CYS A 94 5.07 -4.99 -0.17
N GLU A 95 5.19 -4.83 1.15
CA GLU A 95 4.47 -3.79 1.91
C GLU A 95 4.66 -2.38 1.33
N LYS A 96 3.62 -1.60 1.54
CA LYS A 96 3.63 -0.16 1.20
C LYS A 96 4.39 0.67 2.27
N PRO A 97 4.96 1.83 1.86
CA PRO A 97 5.19 2.21 0.48
C PRO A 97 6.18 1.25 -0.15
N PHE A 98 6.00 0.95 -1.43
CA PHE A 98 6.81 -0.06 -2.12
C PHE A 98 8.31 0.15 -1.91
N THR A 99 8.74 1.39 -2.01
CA THR A 99 10.10 1.85 -1.70
C THR A 99 10.03 3.22 -1.01
N VAL A 100 11.17 3.83 -0.74
CA VAL A 100 11.22 5.17 -0.14
C VAL A 100 11.23 6.29 -1.18
N ASN A 101 11.51 5.96 -2.45
CA ASN A 101 11.49 6.88 -3.59
C ASN A 101 11.30 6.14 -4.91
N ALA A 102 10.94 6.87 -5.96
CA ALA A 102 10.68 6.33 -7.30
C ALA A 102 11.91 5.70 -7.96
N VAL A 103 13.12 6.18 -7.65
CA VAL A 103 14.37 5.59 -8.20
C VAL A 103 14.50 4.15 -7.76
N GLY A 104 14.29 3.88 -6.46
CA GLY A 104 14.32 2.52 -5.93
C GLY A 104 13.22 1.63 -6.51
N ALA A 105 12.01 2.16 -6.70
CA ALA A 105 10.92 1.41 -7.33
C ALA A 105 11.27 0.99 -8.76
N LYS A 106 11.76 1.93 -9.57
CA LYS A 106 12.22 1.66 -10.96
C LYS A 106 13.32 0.59 -11.00
N GLU A 107 14.30 0.67 -10.09
CA GLU A 107 15.37 -0.33 -10.01
C GLU A 107 14.85 -1.73 -9.70
N VAL A 108 13.94 -1.85 -8.72
CA VAL A 108 13.36 -3.14 -8.32
C VAL A 108 12.51 -3.73 -9.44
N PHE A 109 11.62 -2.95 -10.04
CA PHE A 109 10.76 -3.44 -11.13
C PHE A 109 11.56 -3.78 -12.40
N ALA A 110 12.62 -3.02 -12.71
CA ALA A 110 13.52 -3.37 -13.82
C ALA A 110 14.22 -4.72 -13.59
N LEU A 111 14.71 -4.96 -12.37
CA LEU A 111 15.31 -6.25 -12.00
C LEU A 111 14.30 -7.39 -12.05
N ALA A 112 13.08 -7.18 -11.57
CA ALA A 112 12.01 -8.18 -11.61
C ALA A 112 11.66 -8.57 -13.05
N LYS A 113 11.57 -7.58 -13.94
CA LYS A 113 11.36 -7.80 -15.37
C LYS A 113 12.52 -8.54 -16.03
N GLU A 114 13.77 -8.17 -15.72
CA GLU A 114 14.98 -8.86 -16.24
C GLU A 114 15.03 -10.34 -15.82
N LYS A 115 14.64 -10.63 -14.57
CA LYS A 115 14.66 -11.98 -14.00
C LYS A 115 13.37 -12.76 -14.24
N GLU A 116 12.36 -12.15 -14.86
CA GLU A 116 11.02 -12.72 -15.06
C GLU A 116 10.37 -13.20 -13.74
N VAL A 117 10.54 -12.42 -12.67
CA VAL A 117 10.01 -12.72 -11.33
C VAL A 117 8.83 -11.79 -11.01
N PHE A 118 7.72 -12.37 -10.56
CA PHE A 118 6.55 -11.63 -10.11
C PHE A 118 6.88 -10.76 -8.89
N ILE A 119 6.44 -9.50 -8.92
CA ILE A 119 6.44 -8.61 -7.76
C ILE A 119 5.28 -7.62 -7.84
N THR A 120 4.66 -7.31 -6.71
CA THR A 120 3.63 -6.28 -6.60
C THR A 120 3.71 -5.55 -5.27
N GLU A 121 3.17 -4.33 -5.22
CA GLU A 121 3.02 -3.54 -3.99
C GLU A 121 1.76 -3.95 -3.23
N ALA A 122 1.89 -4.18 -1.92
CA ALA A 122 0.81 -4.49 -1.00
C ALA A 122 0.10 -3.20 -0.51
N ILE A 123 -0.38 -2.38 -1.43
CA ILE A 123 -1.31 -1.28 -1.11
C ILE A 123 -2.74 -1.84 -1.11
N TRP A 124 -3.07 -2.55 -0.06
CA TRP A 124 -4.23 -3.43 0.08
C TRP A 124 -5.57 -2.83 -0.34
N THR A 125 -5.75 -1.50 -0.20
CA THR A 125 -6.96 -0.78 -0.58
C THR A 125 -7.31 -0.89 -2.06
N ARG A 126 -6.32 -1.15 -2.92
CA ARG A 126 -6.54 -1.36 -4.36
C ARG A 126 -7.11 -2.72 -4.69
N TYR A 127 -6.92 -3.70 -3.82
CA TYR A 127 -7.36 -5.08 -4.01
C TYR A 127 -8.74 -5.35 -3.37
N LEU A 128 -9.23 -4.44 -2.51
CA LEU A 128 -10.50 -4.62 -1.81
C LEU A 128 -11.70 -4.61 -2.78
N PRO A 129 -12.77 -5.37 -2.48
CA PRO A 129 -14.01 -5.36 -3.25
C PRO A 129 -14.62 -3.97 -3.46
N SER A 130 -14.38 -3.05 -2.52
CA SER A 130 -14.83 -1.66 -2.61
C SER A 130 -14.32 -0.95 -3.86
N ARG A 131 -13.13 -1.30 -4.37
CA ARG A 131 -12.59 -0.76 -5.62
C ARG A 131 -13.53 -1.04 -6.78
N LYS A 132 -13.88 -2.32 -6.98
CA LYS A 132 -14.81 -2.71 -8.06
C LYS A 132 -16.19 -2.08 -7.90
N ILE A 133 -16.70 -1.97 -6.68
CA ILE A 133 -18.00 -1.35 -6.40
C ILE A 133 -17.99 0.13 -6.81
N ILE A 134 -16.93 0.87 -6.48
CA ILE A 134 -16.77 2.28 -6.87
C ILE A 134 -16.66 2.39 -8.40
N ASP A 135 -15.85 1.54 -9.05
CA ASP A 135 -15.70 1.52 -10.49
C ASP A 135 -17.03 1.22 -11.20
N ASP A 136 -17.82 0.27 -10.70
CA ASP A 136 -19.13 -0.07 -11.25
C ASP A 136 -20.12 1.11 -11.13
N ILE A 137 -20.13 1.85 -10.01
CA ILE A 137 -20.94 3.06 -9.84
C ILE A 137 -20.53 4.13 -10.86
N ILE A 138 -19.24 4.38 -11.01
CA ILE A 138 -18.72 5.36 -11.97
C ILE A 138 -19.06 4.95 -13.41
N ALA A 139 -18.80 3.70 -13.77
CA ALA A 139 -19.06 3.16 -15.10
C ALA A 139 -20.56 3.14 -15.47
N SER A 140 -21.44 2.97 -14.49
CA SER A 140 -22.90 3.04 -14.71
C SER A 140 -23.38 4.44 -15.09
N GLY A 141 -22.58 5.49 -14.84
CA GLY A 141 -22.96 6.89 -15.02
C GLY A 141 -23.99 7.40 -14.01
N GLU A 142 -24.20 6.68 -12.90
CA GLU A 142 -25.15 7.02 -11.84
C GLU A 142 -24.85 8.42 -11.24
N ILE A 143 -23.58 8.69 -10.98
CA ILE A 143 -23.15 10.00 -10.48
C ILE A 143 -22.68 10.97 -11.59
N GLY A 144 -22.74 10.54 -12.85
CA GLY A 144 -22.34 11.33 -14.01
C GLY A 144 -20.83 11.43 -14.20
N GLU A 145 -20.37 12.47 -14.91
CA GLU A 145 -18.95 12.74 -15.15
C GLU A 145 -18.27 13.19 -13.86
N ILE A 146 -17.13 12.58 -13.52
CA ILE A 146 -16.39 12.91 -12.30
C ILE A 146 -15.69 14.27 -12.46
N LYS A 147 -15.90 15.16 -11.50
CA LYS A 147 -15.34 16.51 -11.48
C LYS A 147 -14.39 16.74 -10.30
N GLY A 148 -14.47 15.93 -9.26
CA GLY A 148 -13.58 16.13 -8.13
C GLY A 148 -13.60 14.99 -7.14
N ILE A 149 -12.57 15.00 -6.29
CA ILE A 149 -12.40 14.09 -5.15
C ILE A 149 -11.99 14.90 -3.92
N SER A 150 -12.51 14.51 -2.77
CA SER A 150 -11.97 14.86 -1.46
C SER A 150 -11.66 13.60 -0.69
N ALA A 151 -10.44 13.46 -0.18
CA ALA A 151 -10.05 12.29 0.59
C ALA A 151 -9.12 12.67 1.75
N ASN A 152 -9.29 12.03 2.88
CA ASN A 152 -8.40 12.24 4.01
C ASN A 152 -8.17 10.93 4.78
N LEU A 153 -6.99 10.84 5.40
CA LEU A 153 -6.66 9.79 6.34
C LEU A 153 -5.79 10.36 7.46
N GLY A 154 -6.20 10.14 8.69
CA GLY A 154 -5.45 10.60 9.86
C GLY A 154 -5.59 9.68 11.05
N TYR A 155 -4.49 9.55 11.77
CA TYR A 155 -4.40 8.81 13.02
C TYR A 155 -3.55 9.59 14.04
N ASP A 156 -3.89 9.50 15.32
CA ASP A 156 -3.00 9.99 16.37
C ASP A 156 -1.85 9.00 16.60
N MET A 157 -0.74 9.26 15.92
CA MET A 157 0.46 8.41 15.92
C MET A 157 1.76 9.21 16.18
N HIS A 158 1.65 10.42 16.70
CA HIS A 158 2.76 11.36 16.91
C HIS A 158 3.87 10.83 17.83
N THR A 159 3.64 9.74 18.57
CA THR A 159 4.62 9.09 19.43
C THR A 159 5.26 7.84 18.81
N LYS A 160 4.88 7.46 17.60
CA LYS A 160 5.41 6.25 16.96
C LYS A 160 6.73 6.54 16.29
N GLU A 161 7.81 5.92 16.79
CA GLU A 161 9.18 6.09 16.29
C GLU A 161 9.26 5.96 14.76
N ARG A 162 8.61 4.95 14.17
CA ARG A 162 8.61 4.73 12.70
C ARG A 162 8.06 5.90 11.88
N LEU A 163 7.26 6.81 12.49
CA LEU A 163 6.70 7.99 11.84
C LEU A 163 7.53 9.25 12.05
N ILE A 164 8.29 9.30 13.13
CA ILE A 164 9.07 10.49 13.49
C ILE A 164 10.55 10.36 13.16
N ASP A 165 11.06 9.14 12.95
CA ASP A 165 12.48 8.93 12.65
C ASP A 165 12.75 8.96 11.13
N PRO A 166 13.52 9.95 10.63
CA PRO A 166 13.91 10.02 9.22
C PRO A 166 14.78 8.82 8.77
N LYS A 167 15.45 8.12 9.69
CA LYS A 167 16.20 6.89 9.36
C LYS A 167 15.29 5.72 9.01
N LEU A 168 14.04 5.78 9.44
CA LEU A 168 13.02 4.79 9.11
C LEU A 168 12.10 5.23 7.97
N ALA A 169 12.48 6.28 7.22
CA ALA A 169 11.64 6.93 6.22
C ALA A 169 10.29 7.36 6.82
N GLY A 170 10.35 8.01 7.98
CA GLY A 170 9.16 8.51 8.67
C GLY A 170 8.45 9.62 7.90
N GLY A 171 7.32 10.04 8.41
CA GLY A 171 6.45 11.05 7.84
C GLY A 171 5.04 10.54 7.58
N ALA A 172 4.08 11.45 7.68
CA ALA A 172 2.68 11.16 7.41
C ALA A 172 2.44 10.82 5.94
N LEU A 173 3.19 11.42 5.00
CA LEU A 173 3.01 11.21 3.57
C LEU A 173 3.21 9.75 3.18
N LEU A 174 4.35 9.15 3.50
CA LEU A 174 4.68 7.79 3.10
C LEU A 174 3.84 6.73 3.85
N ASP A 175 3.50 6.98 5.12
CA ASP A 175 2.77 5.98 5.91
C ASP A 175 1.25 6.05 5.76
N VAL A 176 0.71 7.25 5.70
CA VAL A 176 -0.74 7.56 5.73
C VAL A 176 -1.19 8.22 4.44
N GLY A 177 -0.45 9.21 3.93
CA GLY A 177 -0.80 9.98 2.74
C GLY A 177 -0.83 9.18 1.44
N ILE A 178 -0.11 8.06 1.38
CA ILE A 178 -0.15 7.13 0.25
C ILE A 178 -1.58 6.62 -0.02
N TYR A 179 -2.43 6.46 0.99
CA TYR A 179 -3.80 5.97 0.82
C TYR A 179 -4.72 6.95 0.10
N PRO A 180 -4.87 8.23 0.54
CA PRO A 180 -5.69 9.19 -0.19
C PRO A 180 -5.10 9.54 -1.56
N LEU A 181 -3.78 9.47 -1.76
CA LEU A 181 -3.17 9.60 -3.09
C LEU A 181 -3.59 8.44 -4.00
N ASN A 182 -3.53 7.19 -3.51
CA ASN A 182 -4.04 6.04 -4.24
C ASN A 182 -5.54 6.12 -4.49
N PHE A 183 -6.33 6.61 -3.53
CA PHE A 183 -7.77 6.80 -3.73
C PHE A 183 -8.07 7.77 -4.88
N ALA A 184 -7.32 8.87 -4.99
CA ALA A 184 -7.46 9.82 -6.09
C ALA A 184 -7.00 9.22 -7.44
N SER A 185 -5.82 8.58 -7.47
CA SER A 185 -5.27 7.94 -8.67
C SER A 185 -6.18 6.84 -9.21
N MET A 186 -6.77 6.02 -8.34
CA MET A 186 -7.72 4.97 -8.73
C MET A 186 -8.92 5.51 -9.52
N VAL A 187 -9.34 6.75 -9.30
CA VAL A 187 -10.55 7.34 -9.90
C VAL A 187 -10.22 8.33 -11.02
N LEU A 188 -9.18 9.15 -10.84
CA LEU A 188 -8.84 10.23 -11.76
C LEU A 188 -7.61 9.92 -12.64
N GLY A 189 -6.94 8.80 -12.40
CA GLY A 189 -5.70 8.45 -13.10
C GLY A 189 -4.50 9.27 -12.63
N ASP A 190 -3.49 9.38 -13.49
CA ASP A 190 -2.17 9.96 -13.20
C ASP A 190 -1.87 11.25 -13.99
N ASP A 191 -2.78 11.70 -14.86
CA ASP A 191 -2.61 12.88 -15.72
C ASP A 191 -2.72 14.21 -14.93
N VAL A 192 -1.90 14.35 -13.87
CA VAL A 192 -1.83 15.56 -13.03
C VAL A 192 -1.13 16.68 -13.81
N GLU A 193 -1.81 17.84 -13.91
CA GLU A 193 -1.29 19.06 -14.55
C GLU A 193 -0.55 19.95 -13.54
N GLU A 194 -1.09 20.09 -12.33
CA GLU A 194 -0.58 20.98 -11.29
C GLU A 194 -0.76 20.37 -9.91
N THR A 195 0.24 20.55 -9.06
CA THR A 195 0.20 20.14 -7.64
C THR A 195 0.48 21.34 -6.75
N LEU A 196 -0.44 21.62 -5.81
CA LEU A 196 -0.26 22.61 -4.74
C LEU A 196 -0.27 21.88 -3.41
N SER A 197 0.68 22.19 -2.53
CA SER A 197 0.77 21.45 -1.26
C SER A 197 1.43 22.26 -0.15
N SER A 198 1.14 21.87 1.09
CA SER A 198 1.82 22.35 2.28
C SER A 198 1.86 21.26 3.34
N CYS A 199 2.87 21.29 4.20
CA CYS A 199 2.99 20.38 5.33
C CYS A 199 3.41 21.09 6.61
N VAL A 200 3.05 20.48 7.75
CA VAL A 200 3.64 20.75 9.06
C VAL A 200 4.60 19.61 9.36
N LYS A 201 5.77 19.94 9.87
CA LYS A 201 6.82 18.93 10.17
C LYS A 201 6.90 18.63 11.65
N PHE A 202 7.34 17.41 11.97
CA PHE A 202 7.89 17.08 13.28
C PHE A 202 9.24 17.78 13.49
N ASP A 203 9.71 17.87 14.73
CA ASP A 203 11.04 18.40 15.06
C ASP A 203 12.17 17.64 14.36
N SER A 204 11.95 16.40 14.01
CA SER A 204 12.87 15.55 13.23
C SER A 204 13.01 15.94 11.75
N GLY A 205 12.12 16.82 11.25
CA GLY A 205 12.14 17.34 9.89
C GLY A 205 11.26 16.59 8.89
N VAL A 206 10.70 15.41 9.23
CA VAL A 206 9.72 14.71 8.38
C VAL A 206 8.32 15.31 8.57
N ASP A 207 7.42 15.14 7.61
CA ASP A 207 6.08 15.69 7.69
C ASP A 207 5.22 14.99 8.76
N ALA A 208 4.50 15.80 9.53
CA ALA A 208 3.56 15.37 10.56
C ALA A 208 2.12 15.33 10.05
N GLN A 209 1.78 16.28 9.19
CA GLN A 209 0.53 16.36 8.45
C GLN A 209 0.72 17.18 7.19
N ASN A 210 -0.13 16.95 6.21
CA ASN A 210 -0.06 17.64 4.93
C ASN A 210 -1.44 17.84 4.31
N SER A 211 -1.52 18.84 3.41
CA SER A 211 -2.66 19.08 2.53
C SER A 211 -2.16 19.24 1.10
N ILE A 212 -2.83 18.57 0.17
CA ILE A 212 -2.41 18.47 -1.23
C ILE A 212 -3.63 18.75 -2.11
N ILE A 213 -3.46 19.57 -3.13
CA ILE A 213 -4.45 19.81 -4.19
C ILE A 213 -3.81 19.36 -5.50
N LEU A 214 -4.50 18.46 -6.21
CA LEU A 214 -4.12 17.99 -7.53
C LEU A 214 -5.11 18.52 -8.56
N LYS A 215 -4.62 19.15 -9.61
CA LYS A 215 -5.39 19.54 -10.79
C LYS A 215 -5.02 18.61 -11.94
N TYR A 216 -6.00 17.98 -12.55
CA TYR A 216 -5.82 17.07 -13.66
C TYR A 216 -6.04 17.76 -15.01
N LYS A 217 -5.41 17.28 -16.08
CA LYS A 217 -5.53 17.86 -17.42
C LYS A 217 -6.97 17.90 -17.95
N ASN A 218 -7.83 16.97 -17.51
CA ASN A 218 -9.25 16.95 -17.86
C ASN A 218 -10.10 17.97 -17.08
N GLY A 219 -9.46 18.80 -16.22
CA GLY A 219 -10.11 19.80 -15.38
C GLY A 219 -10.70 19.28 -14.07
N SER A 220 -10.58 18.00 -13.76
CA SER A 220 -10.95 17.45 -12.44
C SER A 220 -9.93 17.86 -11.38
N MET A 221 -10.34 17.86 -10.12
CA MET A 221 -9.48 18.23 -8.99
C MET A 221 -9.58 17.20 -7.86
N ALA A 222 -8.48 16.99 -7.13
CA ALA A 222 -8.50 16.27 -5.87
C ALA A 222 -7.98 17.16 -4.73
N SER A 223 -8.68 17.12 -3.58
CA SER A 223 -8.26 17.74 -2.32
C SER A 223 -7.97 16.63 -1.31
N ILE A 224 -6.72 16.54 -0.89
CA ILE A 224 -6.20 15.41 -0.10
C ILE A 224 -5.60 15.94 1.20
N GLN A 225 -5.85 15.22 2.30
CA GLN A 225 -5.22 15.50 3.59
C GLN A 225 -4.70 14.21 4.22
N SER A 226 -3.55 14.28 4.89
CA SER A 226 -3.08 13.22 5.75
C SER A 226 -2.48 13.76 7.05
N SER A 227 -2.67 13.04 8.16
CA SER A 227 -2.20 13.45 9.47
C SER A 227 -1.71 12.27 10.31
N ALA A 228 -0.55 12.46 10.93
CA ALA A 228 -0.06 11.60 12.03
C ALA A 228 -0.27 12.24 13.41
N LEU A 229 -0.89 13.43 13.46
CA LEU A 229 -1.11 14.19 14.69
C LEU A 229 -2.51 13.97 15.29
N THR A 230 -3.49 13.62 14.45
CA THR A 230 -4.89 13.46 14.88
C THR A 230 -5.63 12.47 14.04
N GLY A 231 -6.65 11.83 14.61
CA GLY A 231 -7.65 11.08 13.85
C GLY A 231 -8.50 12.04 13.00
N THR A 232 -8.91 11.56 11.83
CA THR A 232 -9.86 12.24 10.94
C THR A 232 -11.07 11.33 10.70
N GLU A 233 -12.08 11.80 9.97
CA GLU A 233 -13.24 11.02 9.56
C GLU A 233 -12.90 9.91 8.56
N GLN A 234 -11.74 10.00 7.90
CA GLN A 234 -11.19 9.00 6.97
C GLN A 234 -12.08 8.74 5.74
N TYR A 235 -12.79 9.74 5.30
CA TYR A 235 -13.72 9.63 4.17
C TYR A 235 -13.04 9.91 2.83
N GLY A 236 -13.50 9.19 1.81
CA GLY A 236 -13.31 9.51 0.40
C GLY A 236 -14.62 9.94 -0.24
N MET A 237 -14.64 11.09 -0.88
CA MET A 237 -15.82 11.61 -1.59
C MET A 237 -15.49 11.75 -3.07
N ILE A 238 -16.36 11.25 -3.94
CA ILE A 238 -16.24 11.36 -5.40
C ILE A 238 -17.42 12.16 -5.91
N TYR A 239 -17.14 13.32 -6.51
CA TYR A 239 -18.13 14.28 -6.97
C TYR A 239 -18.33 14.17 -8.47
N GLY A 240 -19.53 13.84 -8.88
CA GLY A 240 -19.96 13.78 -10.28
C GLY A 240 -21.02 14.82 -10.62
N THR A 241 -21.30 14.98 -11.91
CA THR A 241 -22.28 15.98 -12.41
C THR A 241 -23.75 15.64 -12.11
N LYS A 242 -24.04 14.37 -11.73
CA LYS A 242 -25.41 13.89 -11.42
C LYS A 242 -25.58 13.44 -9.98
N GLY A 243 -24.54 13.53 -9.17
CA GLY A 243 -24.54 13.11 -7.78
C GLY A 243 -23.12 12.91 -7.25
N TYR A 244 -23.02 12.36 -6.05
CA TYR A 244 -21.74 12.05 -5.46
C TYR A 244 -21.83 10.78 -4.62
N LEU A 245 -20.68 10.18 -4.36
CA LEU A 245 -20.58 9.08 -3.41
C LEU A 245 -19.66 9.42 -2.24
N ILE A 246 -19.90 8.75 -1.11
CA ILE A 246 -19.06 8.75 0.08
C ILE A 246 -18.56 7.34 0.32
N ALA A 247 -17.25 7.14 0.32
CA ALA A 247 -16.60 5.93 0.78
C ALA A 247 -16.18 6.12 2.24
N GLU A 248 -16.77 5.38 3.15
CA GLU A 248 -16.46 5.48 4.57
C GLU A 248 -15.21 4.67 4.89
N ASN A 249 -14.24 5.31 5.55
CA ASN A 249 -12.93 4.77 5.88
C ASN A 249 -12.12 4.30 4.65
N ILE A 250 -11.47 5.24 3.95
CA ILE A 250 -10.69 4.93 2.72
C ILE A 250 -9.54 3.94 2.92
N ASN A 251 -9.13 3.70 4.16
CA ASN A 251 -8.14 2.67 4.47
C ASN A 251 -8.76 1.26 4.48
N ASP A 252 -10.03 1.15 4.89
CA ASP A 252 -10.79 -0.11 4.92
C ASP A 252 -12.27 0.24 4.71
N ILE A 253 -12.64 0.42 3.44
CA ILE A 253 -13.98 0.92 3.10
C ILE A 253 -15.05 -0.06 3.59
N THR A 254 -15.86 0.38 4.52
CA THR A 254 -16.95 -0.41 5.13
C THR A 254 -18.27 -0.24 4.41
N ALA A 255 -18.51 0.94 3.82
CA ALA A 255 -19.70 1.25 3.05
C ALA A 255 -19.42 2.32 1.99
N VAL A 256 -20.19 2.25 0.90
CA VAL A 256 -20.28 3.29 -0.14
C VAL A 256 -21.71 3.81 -0.18
N LYS A 257 -21.89 5.11 0.06
CA LYS A 257 -23.18 5.80 0.04
C LYS A 257 -23.29 6.69 -1.18
N VAL A 258 -24.42 6.63 -1.89
CA VAL A 258 -24.68 7.44 -3.08
C VAL A 258 -25.74 8.47 -2.77
N TYR A 259 -25.55 9.69 -3.27
CA TYR A 259 -26.41 10.86 -3.06
C TYR A 259 -26.68 11.59 -4.37
N THR A 260 -27.86 12.22 -4.47
CA THR A 260 -28.18 13.18 -5.55
C THR A 260 -27.38 14.49 -5.37
N PRO A 261 -27.37 15.38 -6.41
CA PRO A 261 -26.76 16.72 -6.26
C PRO A 261 -27.44 17.56 -5.16
N ASP A 262 -28.71 17.32 -4.88
CA ASP A 262 -29.51 17.99 -3.84
C ASP A 262 -29.31 17.37 -2.43
N ARG A 263 -28.34 16.45 -2.30
CA ARG A 263 -27.97 15.76 -1.05
C ARG A 263 -29.02 14.79 -0.54
N GLU A 264 -29.92 14.31 -1.40
CA GLU A 264 -30.84 13.24 -1.05
C GLU A 264 -30.12 11.91 -1.11
N PHE A 265 -30.30 11.09 -0.07
CA PHE A 265 -29.73 9.74 -0.01
C PHE A 265 -30.44 8.84 -1.04
N VAL A 266 -29.63 8.16 -1.85
CA VAL A 266 -30.13 7.22 -2.89
C VAL A 266 -30.03 5.78 -2.38
N ARG A 267 -28.82 5.35 -2.01
CA ARG A 267 -28.56 3.98 -1.56
C ARG A 267 -27.23 3.85 -0.83
N GLU A 268 -27.09 2.74 -0.12
CA GLU A 268 -25.85 2.31 0.51
C GLU A 268 -25.48 0.91 0.03
N ILE A 269 -24.20 0.68 -0.17
CA ILE A 269 -23.63 -0.63 -0.46
C ILE A 269 -22.63 -0.94 0.63
N THR A 270 -22.91 -1.96 1.44
CA THR A 270 -21.98 -2.48 2.46
C THR A 270 -20.99 -3.45 1.82
N MET A 271 -19.78 -3.47 2.36
CA MET A 271 -18.74 -4.37 1.88
C MET A 271 -19.03 -5.82 2.34
N PRO A 272 -18.58 -6.82 1.55
CA PRO A 272 -18.69 -8.22 1.97
C PRO A 272 -17.84 -8.48 3.22
N GLU A 273 -18.20 -9.53 3.96
CA GLU A 273 -17.35 -10.03 5.04
C GLU A 273 -15.98 -10.43 4.52
N GLN A 274 -14.94 -10.11 5.30
CA GLN A 274 -13.54 -10.36 4.95
C GLN A 274 -12.81 -10.97 6.15
N ILE A 275 -11.71 -11.67 5.88
CA ILE A 275 -10.85 -12.24 6.93
C ILE A 275 -10.16 -11.09 7.67
N THR A 276 -9.41 -10.28 6.92
CA THR A 276 -8.74 -9.06 7.39
C THR A 276 -8.67 -7.98 6.32
N GLY A 277 -9.02 -8.32 5.07
CA GLY A 277 -8.84 -7.51 3.86
C GLY A 277 -7.53 -7.79 3.11
N PHE A 278 -6.49 -8.32 3.78
CA PHE A 278 -5.22 -8.68 3.11
C PHE A 278 -5.33 -9.95 2.25
N GLU A 279 -6.34 -10.80 2.46
CA GLU A 279 -6.58 -11.97 1.62
C GLU A 279 -6.80 -11.64 0.15
N TYR A 280 -7.29 -10.44 -0.16
CA TYR A 280 -7.51 -10.01 -1.55
C TYR A 280 -6.21 -9.79 -2.29
N GLU A 281 -5.20 -9.13 -1.70
CA GLU A 281 -3.89 -8.93 -2.32
C GLU A 281 -3.10 -10.25 -2.43
N VAL A 282 -3.23 -11.15 -1.45
CA VAL A 282 -2.65 -12.49 -1.53
C VAL A 282 -3.28 -13.27 -2.68
N ARG A 283 -4.61 -13.33 -2.80
CA ARG A 283 -5.31 -14.01 -3.89
C ARG A 283 -5.04 -13.43 -5.27
N ALA A 284 -4.94 -12.09 -5.37
CA ALA A 284 -4.55 -11.42 -6.62
C ALA A 284 -3.12 -11.81 -7.03
N SER A 285 -2.17 -11.84 -6.09
CA SER A 285 -0.80 -12.29 -6.31
C SER A 285 -0.76 -13.76 -6.76
N MET A 286 -1.47 -14.64 -6.06
CA MET A 286 -1.57 -16.06 -6.41
C MET A 286 -2.10 -16.26 -7.83
N LYS A 287 -3.14 -15.51 -8.21
CA LYS A 287 -3.73 -15.56 -9.55
C LYS A 287 -2.71 -15.11 -10.60
N ALA A 288 -2.07 -13.96 -10.38
CA ALA A 288 -1.09 -13.41 -11.32
C ALA A 288 0.11 -14.37 -11.51
N ILE A 289 0.64 -14.95 -10.43
CA ILE A 289 1.72 -15.94 -10.48
C ILE A 289 1.30 -17.18 -11.29
N ARG A 290 0.10 -17.73 -11.04
CA ARG A 290 -0.42 -18.90 -11.78
C ARG A 290 -0.66 -18.61 -13.26
N GLU A 291 -0.97 -17.35 -13.60
CA GLU A 291 -1.13 -16.88 -14.99
C GLU A 291 0.20 -16.51 -15.66
N GLY A 292 1.34 -16.63 -14.97
CA GLY A 292 2.66 -16.26 -15.47
C GLY A 292 2.84 -14.75 -15.68
N LYS A 293 2.08 -13.92 -14.97
CA LYS A 293 2.21 -12.46 -14.99
C LYS A 293 3.30 -12.01 -14.03
N LEU A 294 3.88 -10.84 -14.28
CA LEU A 294 4.94 -10.26 -13.45
C LEU A 294 4.43 -9.22 -12.43
N GLU A 295 3.13 -8.85 -12.52
CA GLU A 295 2.48 -7.83 -11.68
C GLU A 295 1.00 -8.14 -11.49
N CYS A 296 0.37 -7.49 -10.52
CA CYS A 296 -1.09 -7.48 -10.38
C CYS A 296 -1.72 -6.35 -11.20
N MET A 297 -2.86 -6.63 -11.81
CA MET A 297 -3.63 -5.62 -12.55
C MET A 297 -4.25 -4.56 -11.64
N GLU A 298 -4.45 -4.89 -10.37
CA GLU A 298 -4.97 -4.00 -9.34
C GLU A 298 -3.94 -2.95 -8.93
N MET A 299 -2.64 -3.26 -9.04
CA MET A 299 -1.51 -2.37 -8.77
C MET A 299 -0.38 -2.62 -9.78
N PRO A 300 -0.50 -2.10 -11.01
CA PRO A 300 0.57 -2.18 -12.02
C PRO A 300 1.85 -1.48 -11.55
N HIS A 301 3.00 -1.95 -12.01
CA HIS A 301 4.31 -1.34 -11.67
C HIS A 301 4.37 0.15 -11.99
N GLU A 302 3.80 0.57 -13.12
CA GLU A 302 3.78 1.98 -13.53
C GLU A 302 3.00 2.85 -12.54
N GLU A 303 1.92 2.34 -11.94
CA GLU A 303 1.17 3.07 -10.92
C GLU A 303 1.94 3.20 -9.60
N SER A 304 2.62 2.13 -9.15
CA SER A 304 3.52 2.23 -7.99
C SER A 304 4.61 3.28 -8.24
N ILE A 305 5.21 3.29 -9.43
CA ILE A 305 6.21 4.30 -9.80
C ILE A 305 5.60 5.71 -9.80
N GLY A 306 4.44 5.89 -10.42
CA GLY A 306 3.76 7.20 -10.51
C GLY A 306 3.42 7.80 -9.14
N ILE A 307 2.89 6.98 -8.23
CA ILE A 307 2.61 7.40 -6.84
C ILE A 307 3.91 7.76 -6.11
N MET A 308 4.98 6.98 -6.29
CA MET A 308 6.29 7.30 -5.70
C MET A 308 6.87 8.60 -6.26
N GLU A 309 6.79 8.85 -7.58
CA GLU A 309 7.21 10.11 -8.20
C GLU A 309 6.44 11.31 -7.66
N GLN A 310 5.13 11.17 -7.47
CA GLN A 310 4.30 12.21 -6.89
C GLN A 310 4.73 12.51 -5.44
N MET A 311 4.96 11.48 -4.62
CA MET A 311 5.45 11.64 -3.25
C MET A 311 6.87 12.23 -3.19
N ASP A 312 7.75 11.87 -4.12
CA ASP A 312 9.10 12.47 -4.24
C ASP A 312 9.02 13.96 -4.57
N GLY A 313 8.12 14.36 -5.49
CA GLY A 313 7.86 15.76 -5.81
C GLY A 313 7.41 16.55 -4.57
N LEU A 314 6.42 16.03 -3.84
CA LEU A 314 5.91 16.63 -2.60
C LEU A 314 7.01 16.78 -1.54
N ARG A 315 7.79 15.71 -1.28
CA ARG A 315 8.90 15.76 -0.33
C ARG A 315 9.95 16.82 -0.72
N LYS A 316 10.27 16.89 -2.02
CA LYS A 316 11.20 17.89 -2.55
C LYS A 316 10.70 19.31 -2.31
N ASP A 317 9.43 19.59 -2.59
CA ASP A 317 8.82 20.91 -2.39
C ASP A 317 8.81 21.30 -0.90
N TRP A 318 8.62 20.32 -0.02
CA TRP A 318 8.69 20.52 1.43
C TRP A 318 10.11 20.52 1.99
N GLY A 319 11.14 20.24 1.18
CA GLY A 319 12.54 20.13 1.64
C GLY A 319 12.73 18.98 2.63
N ILE A 320 12.11 17.82 2.36
CA ILE A 320 12.27 16.57 3.13
C ILE A 320 13.16 15.61 2.36
N GLU A 321 14.28 15.25 2.97
CA GLU A 321 15.25 14.31 2.41
C GLU A 321 15.68 13.33 3.50
N TYR A 322 15.69 12.04 3.18
CA TYR A 322 16.09 11.03 4.15
C TYR A 322 17.62 10.84 4.20
N PRO A 323 18.20 10.51 5.38
CA PRO A 323 19.66 10.41 5.54
C PRO A 323 20.33 9.42 4.59
N PHE A 324 19.66 8.33 4.25
CA PHE A 324 20.19 7.28 3.38
C PHE A 324 20.12 7.63 1.88
N GLU A 325 19.38 8.65 1.48
CA GLU A 325 19.35 9.17 0.11
C GLU A 325 20.66 9.94 -0.21
N LYS A 326 21.35 10.43 0.81
CA LYS A 326 22.68 11.09 0.70
C LYS A 326 23.87 10.11 0.69
N GLY A 327 23.64 8.82 0.49
CA GLY A 327 24.71 7.81 0.49
C GLY A 327 25.00 7.16 1.85
N ASN A 328 24.27 7.52 2.89
CA ASN A 328 24.38 6.89 4.22
C ASN A 328 23.21 5.92 4.43
N ARG A 329 23.30 4.69 3.91
CA ARG A 329 22.29 3.66 4.22
C ARG A 329 22.34 3.34 5.72
N PRO A 330 21.18 3.17 6.41
CA PRO A 330 21.16 2.69 7.78
C PRO A 330 21.74 1.26 7.83
N CYS A 331 22.68 1.02 8.75
CA CYS A 331 23.26 -0.30 9.02
C CYS A 331 22.28 -1.19 9.77
#